data_bd78958b11e6783661a7e16873019304
#
_entry.id   bd78958b11e6783661a7e16873019304
#
_cell.length_a   1.000
_cell.length_b   1.000
_cell.length_c   1.000
_cell.angle_alpha   90.00
_cell.angle_beta   90.00
_cell.angle_gamma   90.00
#
_symmetry.space_group_name_H-M   'P 1'
#
loop_
_entity.id
_entity.type
_entity.pdbx_description
1 polymer ?
#
loop_
_entity_poly.entity_id
_entity_poly.type
_entity_poly.pdbx_seq_one_letter_code
_entity_poly.pdbx_strand_id
1 'polypeptide(L)'
;MKVKIKPVVTYRLSGTAESHSLTLLKTRDLMDISDEPVERGGTNEGFAPTEFVLGGLVACTNVISNKIAKANGFAIEAMEIEIEARFNQLGVTLQKEVDLVFPELTLRIAVTTSATEEQQQILKSDLPKYCAVSKIIRQSGTNIIDEWQFTKPAA
;
A
#
# COMPACT_ATOMS: atom_id res chain seq x y z
N MET A 1 28.71 -15.17 1.14
CA MET A 1 28.15 -15.44 -0.20
C MET A 1 27.22 -14.30 -0.60
N LYS A 2 27.50 -13.50 -1.64
CA LYS A 2 26.56 -12.49 -2.15
C LYS A 2 25.45 -13.23 -2.92
N VAL A 3 24.23 -13.21 -2.39
CA VAL A 3 23.06 -13.75 -3.10
C VAL A 3 22.88 -12.98 -4.40
N LYS A 4 22.97 -13.67 -5.53
CA LYS A 4 22.74 -13.06 -6.85
C LYS A 4 21.23 -12.78 -7.00
N ILE A 5 20.84 -11.51 -6.87
CA ILE A 5 19.45 -11.10 -7.00
C ILE A 5 19.04 -11.21 -8.46
N LYS A 6 17.94 -11.93 -8.74
CA LYS A 6 17.32 -11.93 -10.08
C LYS A 6 16.57 -10.59 -10.24
N PRO A 7 16.85 -9.80 -11.29
CA PRO A 7 16.23 -8.50 -11.47
C PRO A 7 14.72 -8.58 -11.78
N VAL A 8 14.25 -9.69 -12.34
CA VAL A 8 12.84 -9.94 -12.64
C VAL A 8 12.42 -11.27 -12.02
N VAL A 9 11.30 -11.24 -11.33
CA VAL A 9 10.66 -12.41 -10.71
C VAL A 9 9.21 -12.52 -11.18
N THR A 10 8.67 -13.74 -11.16
CA THR A 10 7.28 -14.02 -11.51
C THR A 10 6.46 -14.26 -10.25
N TYR A 11 5.40 -13.49 -10.06
CA TYR A 11 4.37 -13.81 -9.07
C TYR A 11 3.24 -14.59 -9.73
N ARG A 12 2.64 -15.50 -8.96
CA ARG A 12 1.43 -16.22 -9.36
C ARG A 12 0.40 -16.07 -8.26
N LEU A 13 -0.79 -15.64 -8.65
CA LEU A 13 -1.96 -15.53 -7.81
C LEU A 13 -3.14 -16.11 -8.60
N SER A 14 -4.03 -16.82 -7.94
CA SER A 14 -5.27 -17.32 -8.52
C SER A 14 -6.46 -16.85 -7.67
N GLY A 15 -7.62 -16.74 -8.30
CA GLY A 15 -8.88 -16.41 -7.63
C GLY A 15 -9.98 -17.38 -8.04
N THR A 16 -10.86 -17.73 -7.09
CA THR A 16 -12.07 -18.49 -7.32
C THR A 16 -13.25 -17.64 -6.88
N ALA A 17 -14.18 -17.34 -7.78
CA ALA A 17 -15.41 -16.62 -7.47
C ALA A 17 -16.39 -17.58 -6.78
N GLU A 18 -16.70 -17.32 -5.53
CA GLU A 18 -17.67 -18.05 -4.74
C GLU A 18 -19.07 -17.46 -4.85
N SER A 19 -19.16 -16.16 -5.16
CA SER A 19 -20.39 -15.45 -5.47
C SER A 19 -20.15 -14.36 -6.50
N HIS A 20 -21.13 -13.51 -6.74
CA HIS A 20 -21.00 -12.34 -7.61
C HIS A 20 -20.02 -11.26 -7.07
N SER A 21 -19.71 -11.28 -5.78
CA SER A 21 -18.83 -10.33 -5.12
C SER A 21 -17.66 -10.99 -4.39
N LEU A 22 -17.88 -12.17 -3.79
CA LEU A 22 -16.88 -12.88 -2.98
C LEU A 22 -15.92 -13.68 -3.84
N THR A 23 -14.61 -13.42 -3.66
CA THR A 23 -13.53 -14.12 -4.35
C THR A 23 -12.51 -14.64 -3.35
N LEU A 24 -12.24 -15.93 -3.38
CA LEU A 24 -11.12 -16.54 -2.66
C LEU A 24 -9.84 -16.33 -3.46
N LEU A 25 -8.87 -15.67 -2.86
CA LEU A 25 -7.57 -15.39 -3.45
C LEU A 25 -6.52 -16.35 -2.89
N LYS A 26 -5.65 -16.86 -3.73
CA LYS A 26 -4.57 -17.76 -3.31
C LYS A 26 -3.25 -17.39 -3.95
N THR A 27 -2.22 -17.29 -3.12
CA THR A 27 -0.83 -17.15 -3.57
C THR A 27 0.09 -17.95 -2.67
N ARG A 28 0.98 -18.77 -3.24
CA ARG A 28 1.84 -19.69 -2.48
C ARG A 28 0.98 -20.63 -1.61
N ASP A 29 1.20 -20.63 -0.30
CA ASP A 29 0.47 -21.34 0.76
C ASP A 29 -0.51 -20.44 1.54
N LEU A 30 -0.74 -19.21 1.06
CA LEU A 30 -1.61 -18.21 1.69
C LEU A 30 -2.94 -18.08 0.93
N MET A 31 -4.00 -17.84 1.69
CA MET A 31 -5.33 -17.53 1.19
C MET A 31 -5.85 -16.25 1.84
N ASP A 32 -6.65 -15.51 1.08
CA ASP A 32 -7.34 -14.31 1.54
C ASP A 32 -8.69 -14.19 0.84
N ILE A 33 -9.58 -13.34 1.34
CA ILE A 33 -10.93 -13.13 0.81
C ILE A 33 -11.05 -11.68 0.34
N SER A 34 -11.55 -11.49 -0.88
CA SER A 34 -12.05 -10.21 -1.35
C SER A 34 -13.57 -10.27 -1.47
N ASP A 35 -14.26 -9.27 -0.93
CA ASP A 35 -15.71 -9.15 -1.04
C ASP A 35 -16.12 -7.68 -1.04
N GLU A 36 -17.32 -7.39 -1.50
CA GLU A 36 -17.92 -6.06 -1.41
C GLU A 36 -18.63 -5.88 -0.06
N PRO A 37 -18.71 -4.65 0.48
CA PRO A 37 -19.52 -4.36 1.65
C PRO A 37 -21.03 -4.57 1.34
N VAL A 38 -21.82 -4.77 2.39
CA VAL A 38 -23.25 -5.10 2.26
C VAL A 38 -24.03 -4.05 1.47
N GLU A 39 -23.73 -2.77 1.65
CA GLU A 39 -24.37 -1.66 0.94
C GLU A 39 -24.04 -1.62 -0.56
N ARG A 40 -23.04 -2.37 -1.00
CA ARG A 40 -22.70 -2.59 -2.43
C ARG A 40 -23.08 -3.99 -2.91
N GLY A 41 -23.84 -4.73 -2.11
CA GLY A 41 -24.38 -6.02 -2.48
C GLY A 41 -23.51 -7.23 -2.12
N GLY A 42 -22.42 -7.04 -1.38
CA GLY A 42 -21.57 -8.12 -0.87
C GLY A 42 -22.02 -8.64 0.50
N THR A 43 -21.19 -9.46 1.12
CA THR A 43 -21.41 -10.05 2.47
C THR A 43 -20.45 -9.48 3.52
N ASN A 44 -19.50 -8.60 3.11
CA ASN A 44 -18.51 -7.95 3.97
C ASN A 44 -17.58 -8.94 4.68
N GLU A 45 -17.20 -10.02 4.00
CA GLU A 45 -16.31 -11.06 4.55
C GLU A 45 -14.82 -10.79 4.27
N GLY A 46 -14.51 -9.80 3.47
CA GLY A 46 -13.14 -9.43 3.11
C GLY A 46 -13.01 -7.99 2.64
N PHE A 47 -11.77 -7.56 2.35
CA PHE A 47 -11.54 -6.26 1.78
C PHE A 47 -12.12 -6.16 0.36
N ALA A 48 -12.70 -5.02 0.03
CA ALA A 48 -13.10 -4.75 -1.34
C ALA A 48 -11.87 -4.73 -2.28
N PRO A 49 -12.03 -5.07 -3.58
CA PRO A 49 -10.92 -5.11 -4.52
C PRO A 49 -10.07 -3.83 -4.54
N THR A 50 -10.72 -2.67 -4.43
CA THR A 50 -10.06 -1.36 -4.37
C THR A 50 -9.31 -1.12 -3.05
N GLU A 51 -9.80 -1.68 -1.95
CA GLU A 51 -9.13 -1.62 -0.64
C GLU A 51 -7.87 -2.47 -0.60
N PHE A 52 -7.80 -3.58 -1.34
CA PHE A 52 -6.55 -4.35 -1.51
C PHE A 52 -5.44 -3.51 -2.16
N VAL A 53 -5.77 -2.65 -3.13
CA VAL A 53 -4.79 -1.73 -3.74
C VAL A 53 -4.26 -0.75 -2.69
N LEU A 54 -5.14 -0.17 -1.88
CA LEU A 54 -4.79 0.76 -0.81
C LEU A 54 -4.02 0.05 0.31
N GLY A 55 -4.46 -1.13 0.74
CA GLY A 55 -3.77 -1.97 1.70
C GLY A 55 -2.37 -2.38 1.22
N GLY A 56 -2.23 -2.66 -0.07
CA GLY A 56 -0.94 -2.92 -0.70
C GLY A 56 0.01 -1.72 -0.60
N LEU A 57 -0.48 -0.48 -0.74
CA LEU A 57 0.31 0.73 -0.54
C LEU A 57 0.76 0.88 0.91
N VAL A 58 -0.14 0.69 1.87
CA VAL A 58 0.16 0.72 3.31
C VAL A 58 1.24 -0.31 3.66
N ALA A 59 1.06 -1.57 3.25
CA ALA A 59 2.01 -2.64 3.51
C ALA A 59 3.38 -2.39 2.83
N CYS A 60 3.39 -1.91 1.59
CA CYS A 60 4.62 -1.60 0.86
C CYS A 60 5.37 -0.43 1.52
N THR A 61 4.65 0.59 2.01
CA THR A 61 5.22 1.71 2.75
C THR A 61 5.98 1.22 3.99
N ASN A 62 5.38 0.35 4.81
CA ASN A 62 6.05 -0.24 5.96
C ASN A 62 7.33 -1.00 5.55
N VAL A 63 7.22 -1.95 4.62
CA VAL A 63 8.34 -2.81 4.22
C VAL A 63 9.50 -1.99 3.66
N ILE A 64 9.22 -1.02 2.79
CA ILE A 64 10.27 -0.22 2.13
C ILE A 64 10.88 0.78 3.10
N SER A 65 10.09 1.41 3.97
CA SER A 65 10.60 2.31 5.02
C SER A 65 11.61 1.61 5.92
N ASN A 66 11.30 0.40 6.39
CA ASN A 66 12.22 -0.39 7.20
C ASN A 66 13.50 -0.80 6.45
N LYS A 67 13.41 -1.10 5.14
CA LYS A 67 14.59 -1.37 4.31
C LYS A 67 15.47 -0.14 4.13
N ILE A 68 14.88 1.04 3.93
CA ILE A 68 15.60 2.31 3.81
C ILE A 68 16.28 2.63 5.15
N ALA A 69 15.57 2.53 6.26
CA ALA A 69 16.09 2.76 7.60
C ALA A 69 17.32 1.87 7.87
N LYS A 70 17.18 0.58 7.65
CA LYS A 70 18.29 -0.38 7.81
C LYS A 70 19.49 -0.07 6.92
N ALA A 71 19.27 0.32 5.67
CA ALA A 71 20.33 0.66 4.73
C ALA A 71 21.08 1.94 5.13
N ASN A 72 20.43 2.84 5.90
CA ASN A 72 21.00 4.11 6.37
C ASN A 72 21.35 4.11 7.87
N GLY A 73 21.43 2.92 8.49
CA GLY A 73 21.97 2.73 9.84
C GLY A 73 21.07 3.22 10.97
N PHE A 74 19.75 3.24 10.78
CA PHE A 74 18.81 3.54 11.85
C PHE A 74 17.66 2.52 11.90
N ALA A 75 16.88 2.54 12.98
CA ALA A 75 15.72 1.68 13.19
C ALA A 75 14.42 2.49 13.23
N ILE A 76 13.34 1.84 12.87
CA ILE A 76 11.97 2.29 13.11
C ILE A 76 11.43 1.40 14.23
N GLU A 77 11.14 1.97 15.40
CA GLU A 77 10.64 1.25 16.58
C GLU A 77 9.14 0.98 16.47
N ALA A 78 8.39 1.94 15.91
CA ALA A 78 6.97 1.80 15.60
C ALA A 78 6.61 2.63 14.36
N MET A 79 5.60 2.17 13.64
CA MET A 79 5.05 2.88 12.49
C MET A 79 3.55 2.64 12.42
N GLU A 80 2.79 3.74 12.34
CA GLU A 80 1.37 3.73 12.04
C GLU A 80 1.16 4.41 10.69
N ILE A 81 0.31 3.82 9.86
CA ILE A 81 0.08 4.31 8.50
C ILE A 81 -1.42 4.33 8.26
N GLU A 82 -1.94 5.51 8.00
CA GLU A 82 -3.33 5.72 7.59
C GLU A 82 -3.38 6.17 6.14
N ILE A 83 -4.38 5.76 5.41
CA ILE A 83 -4.63 6.19 4.04
C ILE A 83 -6.06 6.70 3.90
N GLU A 84 -6.20 7.88 3.30
CA GLU A 84 -7.47 8.45 2.88
C GLU A 84 -7.45 8.56 1.35
N ALA A 85 -8.46 8.00 0.70
CA ALA A 85 -8.53 7.93 -0.75
C ALA A 85 -9.77 8.61 -1.28
N ARG A 86 -9.60 9.54 -2.23
CA ARG A 86 -10.70 10.05 -3.05
C ARG A 86 -10.92 9.07 -4.20
N PHE A 87 -12.09 8.46 -4.25
CA PHE A 87 -12.43 7.43 -5.22
C PHE A 87 -13.56 7.88 -6.14
N ASN A 88 -13.33 7.82 -7.45
CA ASN A 88 -14.36 8.10 -8.44
C ASN A 88 -15.14 6.82 -8.76
N GLN A 89 -16.32 6.68 -8.17
CA GLN A 89 -17.14 5.47 -8.28
C GLN A 89 -17.95 5.35 -9.57
N LEU A 90 -17.96 6.37 -10.44
CA LEU A 90 -18.78 6.34 -11.67
C LEU A 90 -18.40 5.18 -12.61
N GLY A 91 -17.13 4.76 -12.59
CA GLY A 91 -16.66 3.63 -13.38
C GLY A 91 -17.21 2.30 -12.86
N VAL A 92 -17.05 2.02 -11.57
CA VAL A 92 -17.50 0.75 -10.97
C VAL A 92 -19.02 0.62 -10.91
N THR A 93 -19.74 1.73 -10.95
CA THR A 93 -21.22 1.76 -11.07
C THR A 93 -21.70 1.74 -12.52
N LEU A 94 -20.80 1.58 -13.49
CA LEU A 94 -21.07 1.49 -14.92
C LEU A 94 -21.79 2.72 -15.51
N GLN A 95 -21.66 3.88 -14.85
CA GLN A 95 -22.32 5.12 -15.29
C GLN A 95 -21.47 5.87 -16.32
N LYS A 96 -20.14 5.80 -16.20
CA LYS A 96 -19.20 6.48 -17.09
C LYS A 96 -17.82 5.82 -17.00
N GLU A 97 -17.12 5.77 -18.13
CA GLU A 97 -15.69 5.45 -18.13
C GLU A 97 -14.90 6.50 -17.35
N VAL A 98 -13.96 6.05 -16.52
CA VAL A 98 -13.16 6.90 -15.62
C VAL A 98 -11.70 6.61 -15.85
N ASP A 99 -10.96 7.59 -16.38
CA ASP A 99 -9.52 7.48 -16.62
C ASP A 99 -8.71 7.48 -15.33
N LEU A 100 -9.11 8.32 -14.37
CA LEU A 100 -8.43 8.48 -13.08
C LEU A 100 -9.33 8.02 -11.93
N VAL A 101 -9.13 6.78 -11.51
CA VAL A 101 -9.97 6.10 -10.50
C VAL A 101 -9.76 6.71 -9.10
N PHE A 102 -8.50 6.94 -8.74
CA PHE A 102 -8.11 7.65 -7.52
C PHE A 102 -7.46 8.98 -7.89
N PRO A 103 -8.19 10.10 -7.89
CA PRO A 103 -7.59 11.41 -8.16
C PRO A 103 -6.53 11.80 -7.16
N GLU A 104 -6.76 11.46 -5.88
CA GLU A 104 -5.88 11.85 -4.79
C GLU A 104 -5.91 10.81 -3.65
N LEU A 105 -4.75 10.56 -3.08
CA LEU A 105 -4.55 9.78 -1.85
C LEU A 105 -3.74 10.62 -0.87
N THR A 106 -4.15 10.64 0.39
CA THR A 106 -3.35 11.15 1.51
C THR A 106 -2.85 9.99 2.35
N LEU A 107 -1.54 9.85 2.45
CA LEU A 107 -0.87 8.83 3.24
C LEU A 107 -0.26 9.48 4.48
N ARG A 108 -0.85 9.26 5.65
CA ARG A 108 -0.37 9.74 6.95
C ARG A 108 0.53 8.68 7.57
N ILE A 109 1.78 9.05 7.84
CA ILE A 109 2.81 8.11 8.29
C ILE A 109 3.40 8.64 9.60
N ALA A 110 3.02 8.04 10.71
CA ALA A 110 3.56 8.32 12.04
C ALA A 110 4.68 7.32 12.34
N VAL A 111 5.88 7.82 12.64
CA VAL A 111 7.09 7.01 12.84
C VAL A 111 7.70 7.33 14.19
N THR A 112 7.89 6.31 15.03
CA THR A 112 8.70 6.39 16.23
C THR A 112 10.11 5.91 15.92
N THR A 113 11.09 6.79 16.06
CA THR A 113 12.49 6.51 15.70
C THR A 113 13.45 7.45 16.42
N SER A 114 14.66 6.96 16.69
CA SER A 114 15.80 7.77 17.15
C SER A 114 16.61 8.41 15.99
N ALA A 115 16.14 8.26 14.75
CA ALA A 115 16.79 8.80 13.55
C ALA A 115 17.00 10.31 13.62
N THR A 116 18.13 10.78 13.08
CA THR A 116 18.43 12.20 12.92
C THR A 116 17.50 12.82 11.87
N GLU A 117 17.38 14.15 11.85
CA GLU A 117 16.60 14.86 10.84
C GLU A 117 17.07 14.53 9.42
N GLU A 118 18.39 14.40 9.21
CA GLU A 118 18.97 14.01 7.92
C GLU A 118 18.49 12.61 7.50
N GLN A 119 18.51 11.63 8.42
CA GLN A 119 18.01 10.28 8.17
C GLN A 119 16.49 10.25 7.89
N GLN A 120 15.72 11.10 8.58
CA GLN A 120 14.28 11.27 8.30
C GLN A 120 14.06 11.86 6.89
N GLN A 121 14.88 12.81 6.44
CA GLN A 121 14.79 13.34 5.07
C GLN A 121 15.13 12.29 4.02
N ILE A 122 16.13 11.44 4.27
CA ILE A 122 16.43 10.30 3.39
C ILE A 122 15.22 9.39 3.28
N LEU A 123 14.57 9.05 4.40
CA LEU A 123 13.38 8.21 4.39
C LEU A 123 12.25 8.81 3.54
N LYS A 124 11.95 10.09 3.72
CA LYS A 124 10.93 10.81 2.93
C LYS A 124 11.25 10.83 1.44
N SER A 125 12.51 11.10 1.08
CA SER A 125 12.92 11.24 -0.31
C SER A 125 13.00 9.91 -1.05
N ASP A 126 13.33 8.83 -0.34
CA ASP A 126 13.61 7.54 -0.96
C ASP A 126 12.37 6.62 -1.02
N LEU A 127 11.42 6.76 -0.09
CA LEU A 127 10.21 5.95 -0.11
C LEU A 127 9.51 5.94 -1.48
N PRO A 128 9.18 7.08 -2.10
CA PRO A 128 8.50 7.08 -3.40
C PRO A 128 9.36 6.53 -4.54
N LYS A 129 10.69 6.50 -4.40
CA LYS A 129 11.59 5.93 -5.40
C LYS A 129 11.60 4.41 -5.38
N TYR A 130 11.47 3.80 -4.20
CA TYR A 130 11.66 2.37 -3.99
C TYR A 130 10.36 1.60 -3.66
N CYS A 131 9.30 2.26 -3.22
CA CYS A 131 8.00 1.62 -2.99
C CYS A 131 7.33 1.31 -4.34
N ALA A 132 7.31 0.02 -4.69
CA ALA A 132 6.77 -0.43 -5.98
C ALA A 132 5.29 -0.08 -6.14
N VAL A 133 4.48 -0.26 -5.09
CA VAL A 133 3.04 0.04 -5.14
C VAL A 133 2.81 1.55 -5.28
N SER A 134 3.52 2.38 -4.51
CA SER A 134 3.47 3.84 -4.67
C SER A 134 3.82 4.27 -6.09
N LYS A 135 4.86 3.66 -6.68
CA LYS A 135 5.29 3.97 -8.04
C LYS A 135 4.19 3.62 -9.07
N ILE A 136 3.57 2.45 -8.97
CA ILE A 136 2.48 2.03 -9.86
C ILE A 136 1.30 3.00 -9.77
N ILE A 137 0.88 3.35 -8.54
CA ILE A 137 -0.25 4.26 -8.31
C ILE A 137 0.07 5.66 -8.84
N ARG A 138 1.27 6.22 -8.58
CA ARG A 138 1.67 7.52 -9.12
C ARG A 138 1.74 7.52 -10.65
N GLN A 139 2.17 6.42 -11.26
CA GLN A 139 2.23 6.28 -12.72
C GLN A 139 0.85 6.22 -13.38
N SER A 140 -0.21 5.87 -12.63
CA SER A 140 -1.59 5.98 -13.13
C SER A 140 -2.13 7.41 -13.16
N GLY A 141 -1.37 8.40 -12.69
CA GLY A 141 -1.77 9.80 -12.60
C GLY A 141 -2.32 10.23 -11.24
N THR A 142 -2.43 9.31 -10.30
CA THR A 142 -2.88 9.61 -8.94
C THR A 142 -1.90 10.52 -8.20
N ASN A 143 -2.40 11.61 -7.62
CA ASN A 143 -1.64 12.45 -6.70
C ASN A 143 -1.58 11.78 -5.31
N ILE A 144 -0.38 11.41 -4.84
CA ILE A 144 -0.19 10.90 -3.48
C ILE A 144 0.49 11.98 -2.64
N ILE A 145 -0.16 12.39 -1.57
CA ILE A 145 0.32 13.34 -0.56
C ILE A 145 0.85 12.52 0.61
N ASP A 146 2.14 12.60 0.87
CA ASP A 146 2.80 11.90 1.98
C ASP A 146 2.94 12.87 3.17
N GLU A 147 2.17 12.66 4.24
CA GLU A 147 2.21 13.42 5.49
C GLU A 147 2.98 12.63 6.55
N TRP A 148 4.13 13.16 6.98
CA TRP A 148 5.02 12.49 7.92
C TRP A 148 5.01 13.14 9.29
N GLN A 149 4.86 12.32 10.32
CA GLN A 149 5.07 12.70 11.73
C GLN A 149 6.16 11.83 12.34
N PHE A 150 7.16 12.45 12.96
CA PHE A 150 8.24 11.72 13.65
C PHE A 150 8.20 12.01 15.14
N THR A 151 8.31 10.95 15.95
CA THR A 151 8.41 11.01 17.41
C THR A 151 9.64 10.23 17.87
N LYS A 152 10.22 10.63 19.00
CA LYS A 152 11.30 9.88 19.63
C LYS A 152 10.70 8.75 20.47
N PRO A 153 11.41 7.60 20.58
CA PRO A 153 11.04 6.56 21.53
C PRO A 153 10.95 7.11 22.95
N ALA A 154 10.06 6.55 23.77
CA ALA A 154 10.05 6.82 25.21
C ALA A 154 11.37 6.35 25.81
N ALA A 155 11.89 7.12 26.76
CA ALA A 155 13.12 6.80 27.47
C ALA A 155 12.95 5.60 28.40
#